data_702ea415b6a83dc438ee15975012cadb
#
_entry.id   702ea415b6a83dc438ee15975012cadb
#
_cell.length_a   1.000
_cell.length_b   1.000
_cell.length_c   1.000
_cell.angle_alpha   90.00
_cell.angle_beta   90.00
_cell.angle_gamma   90.00
#
_symmetry.space_group_name_H-M   'P 1'
#
loop_
_entity.id
_entity.type
_entity.pdbx_description
1 polymer ?
#
loop_
_entity_poly.entity_id
_entity_poly.type
_entity_poly.pdbx_seq_one_letter_code
_entity_poly.pdbx_strand_id
1 'polypeptide(L)'
;MRITLAVIPVFMLLLSSQTHAVTQAQAEKIASDYVSSLPPADVSYEATKTVVGDLDGDGKPEIVVQTALLGPTYWSYRLDVFVDRGKGFMHAGSGDLWGEVQSIAIDKGIVVVKSKMPGPNDPRCCPTLDKTYRYRWQGGKVIELK
;
A
#
# COMPACT_ATOMS: atom_id res chain seq x y z
N MET A 1 -39.28 -56.52 19.41
CA MET A 1 -39.10 -55.08 19.62
C MET A 1 -37.85 -54.63 18.83
N ARG A 2 -38.05 -54.04 17.67
CA ARG A 2 -36.94 -53.61 16.78
C ARG A 2 -36.76 -52.12 16.94
N ILE A 3 -35.60 -51.73 17.45
CA ILE A 3 -35.22 -50.34 17.62
C ILE A 3 -34.52 -49.87 16.33
N THR A 4 -35.19 -48.98 15.58
CA THR A 4 -34.65 -48.37 14.37
C THR A 4 -33.88 -47.10 14.77
N LEU A 5 -32.54 -47.13 14.71
CA LEU A 5 -31.72 -45.92 14.86
C LEU A 5 -31.84 -45.06 13.60
N ALA A 6 -32.42 -43.89 13.77
CA ALA A 6 -32.41 -42.85 12.73
C ALA A 6 -31.05 -42.12 12.77
N VAL A 7 -30.28 -42.25 11.71
CA VAL A 7 -29.06 -41.49 11.46
C VAL A 7 -29.45 -40.13 10.89
N ILE A 8 -29.25 -39.06 11.65
CA ILE A 8 -29.47 -37.69 11.19
C ILE A 8 -28.17 -37.24 10.54
N PRO A 9 -28.14 -36.85 9.23
CA PRO A 9 -26.96 -36.30 8.63
C PRO A 9 -26.75 -34.85 9.14
N VAL A 10 -25.64 -34.61 9.82
CA VAL A 10 -25.18 -33.27 10.16
C VAL A 10 -24.67 -32.61 8.88
N PHE A 11 -25.46 -31.72 8.32
CA PHE A 11 -25.06 -30.89 7.17
C PHE A 11 -24.19 -29.76 7.72
N MET A 12 -22.87 -29.93 7.59
CA MET A 12 -21.88 -28.93 7.98
C MET A 12 -21.86 -27.81 6.92
N LEU A 13 -22.55 -26.71 7.20
CA LEU A 13 -22.47 -25.49 6.38
C LEU A 13 -21.06 -24.93 6.49
N LEU A 14 -20.26 -25.13 5.45
CA LEU A 14 -19.02 -24.39 5.23
C LEU A 14 -19.36 -22.94 4.88
N LEU A 15 -19.33 -22.05 5.87
CA LEU A 15 -19.33 -20.61 5.64
C LEU A 15 -18.01 -20.25 4.94
N SER A 16 -18.03 -20.18 3.62
CA SER A 16 -16.96 -19.59 2.85
C SER A 16 -16.92 -18.10 3.16
N SER A 17 -15.97 -17.68 4.00
CA SER A 17 -15.66 -16.26 4.18
C SER A 17 -15.13 -15.74 2.84
N GLN A 18 -15.97 -15.06 2.08
CA GLN A 18 -15.54 -14.33 0.90
C GLN A 18 -14.68 -13.15 1.37
N THR A 19 -13.38 -13.31 1.36
CA THR A 19 -12.45 -12.19 1.44
C THR A 19 -12.64 -11.37 0.16
N HIS A 20 -13.32 -10.25 0.26
CA HIS A 20 -13.43 -9.31 -0.86
C HIS A 20 -12.04 -8.70 -1.09
N ALA A 21 -11.34 -9.22 -2.09
CA ALA A 21 -10.10 -8.63 -2.54
C ALA A 21 -10.40 -7.19 -3.04
N VAL A 22 -9.70 -6.19 -2.49
CA VAL A 22 -9.81 -4.82 -2.99
C VAL A 22 -9.31 -4.77 -4.43
N THR A 23 -10.10 -4.16 -5.31
CA THR A 23 -9.71 -3.96 -6.70
C THR A 23 -8.75 -2.77 -6.83
N GLN A 24 -7.98 -2.72 -7.92
CA GLN A 24 -7.09 -1.59 -8.21
C GLN A 24 -7.86 -0.25 -8.22
N ALA A 25 -9.02 -0.21 -8.87
CA ALA A 25 -9.86 1.00 -8.93
C ALA A 25 -10.37 1.45 -7.55
N GLN A 26 -10.72 0.50 -6.68
CA GLN A 26 -11.10 0.81 -5.30
C GLN A 26 -9.91 1.36 -4.50
N ALA A 27 -8.72 0.78 -4.67
CA ALA A 27 -7.52 1.24 -4.01
C ALA A 27 -7.13 2.66 -4.46
N GLU A 28 -7.21 2.97 -5.74
CA GLU A 28 -6.96 4.31 -6.29
C GLU A 28 -7.98 5.34 -5.76
N LYS A 29 -9.25 4.95 -5.65
CA LYS A 29 -10.26 5.82 -5.04
C LYS A 29 -9.97 6.11 -3.57
N ILE A 30 -9.60 5.10 -2.78
CA ILE A 30 -9.22 5.26 -1.37
C ILE A 30 -8.02 6.21 -1.25
N ALA A 31 -7.02 6.05 -2.09
CA ALA A 31 -5.85 6.93 -2.14
C ALA A 31 -6.23 8.39 -2.47
N SER A 32 -7.07 8.58 -3.47
CA SER A 32 -7.56 9.91 -3.89
C SER A 32 -8.40 10.58 -2.79
N ASP A 33 -9.33 9.84 -2.18
CA ASP A 33 -10.16 10.35 -1.08
C ASP A 33 -9.29 10.77 0.11
N TYR A 34 -8.26 9.99 0.43
CA TYR A 34 -7.31 10.30 1.51
C TYR A 34 -6.56 11.61 1.25
N VAL A 35 -5.90 11.76 0.10
CA VAL A 35 -5.14 12.98 -0.18
C VAL A 35 -6.05 14.21 -0.23
N SER A 36 -7.28 14.05 -0.68
CA SER A 36 -8.29 15.13 -0.67
C SER A 36 -8.78 15.50 0.73
N SER A 37 -8.65 14.60 1.70
CA SER A 37 -9.03 14.83 3.10
C SER A 37 -7.93 15.46 3.94
N LEU A 38 -6.70 15.55 3.42
CA LEU A 38 -5.59 16.14 4.15
C LEU A 38 -5.82 17.64 4.36
N PRO A 39 -5.42 18.17 5.52
CA PRO A 39 -5.62 19.59 5.82
C PRO A 39 -4.82 20.45 4.82
N PRO A 40 -5.33 21.67 4.52
CA PRO A 40 -4.58 22.63 3.70
C PRO A 40 -3.19 22.88 4.30
N ALA A 41 -2.18 22.89 3.41
CA ALA A 41 -0.78 23.14 3.75
C ALA A 41 -0.12 23.96 2.64
N ASP A 42 1.15 24.32 2.84
CA ASP A 42 1.95 25.00 1.79
C ASP A 42 2.31 24.07 0.61
N VAL A 43 1.87 22.82 0.67
CA VAL A 43 1.99 21.81 -0.39
C VAL A 43 0.62 21.27 -0.79
N SER A 44 0.46 20.91 -2.05
CA SER A 44 -0.64 20.08 -2.50
C SER A 44 -0.24 18.60 -2.48
N TYR A 45 -1.24 17.74 -2.33
CA TYR A 45 -1.03 16.29 -2.26
C TYR A 45 -1.67 15.62 -3.47
N GLU A 46 -0.98 14.65 -4.04
CA GLU A 46 -1.47 13.85 -5.15
C GLU A 46 -1.11 12.38 -4.97
N ALA A 47 -2.08 11.48 -5.10
CA ALA A 47 -1.84 10.03 -5.15
C ALA A 47 -1.40 9.67 -6.58
N THR A 48 -0.15 9.28 -6.76
CA THR A 48 0.43 9.09 -8.10
C THR A 48 0.60 7.64 -8.52
N LYS A 49 0.87 6.74 -7.57
CA LYS A 49 0.95 5.30 -7.81
C LYS A 49 0.29 4.55 -6.66
N THR A 50 -0.46 3.50 -7.00
CA THR A 50 -1.15 2.65 -6.02
C THR A 50 -0.89 1.19 -6.35
N VAL A 51 -0.50 0.41 -5.36
CA VAL A 51 -0.32 -1.05 -5.47
C VAL A 51 -1.00 -1.75 -4.30
N VAL A 52 -1.44 -2.97 -4.53
CA VAL A 52 -2.19 -3.79 -3.56
C VAL A 52 -1.45 -5.10 -3.35
N GLY A 53 -1.30 -5.52 -2.10
CA GLY A 53 -0.68 -6.79 -1.75
C GLY A 53 -0.60 -7.02 -0.25
N ASP A 54 -0.33 -8.24 0.16
CA ASP A 54 -0.19 -8.65 1.55
C ASP A 54 1.19 -8.22 2.09
N LEU A 55 1.20 -7.27 3.03
CA LEU A 55 2.43 -6.72 3.62
C LEU A 55 2.84 -7.40 4.93
N ASP A 56 1.90 -7.96 5.67
CA ASP A 56 2.16 -8.51 7.00
C ASP A 56 2.00 -10.05 7.07
N GLY A 57 1.59 -10.67 5.97
CA GLY A 57 1.46 -12.12 5.86
C GLY A 57 0.17 -12.68 6.45
N ASP A 58 -0.83 -11.84 6.68
CA ASP A 58 -2.12 -12.27 7.25
C ASP A 58 -3.10 -12.80 6.17
N GLY A 59 -2.72 -12.72 4.91
CA GLY A 59 -3.52 -13.16 3.75
C GLY A 59 -4.57 -12.15 3.30
N LYS A 60 -4.59 -10.94 3.89
CA LYS A 60 -5.41 -9.83 3.43
C LYS A 60 -4.53 -8.78 2.73
N PRO A 61 -5.07 -8.11 1.72
CA PRO A 61 -4.28 -7.11 1.03
C PRO A 61 -4.26 -5.78 1.78
N GLU A 62 -3.10 -5.15 1.84
CA GLU A 62 -2.91 -3.74 2.14
C GLU A 62 -2.83 -2.93 0.84
N ILE A 63 -3.05 -1.63 0.96
CA ILE A 63 -2.86 -0.68 -0.13
C ILE A 63 -1.61 0.15 0.17
N VAL A 64 -0.73 0.25 -0.82
CA VAL A 64 0.47 1.10 -0.76
C VAL A 64 0.34 2.19 -1.80
N VAL A 65 0.52 3.43 -1.39
CA VAL A 65 0.34 4.62 -2.22
C VAL A 65 1.61 5.45 -2.23
N GLN A 66 2.06 5.84 -3.41
CA GLN A 66 2.98 6.96 -3.55
C GLN A 66 2.18 8.26 -3.53
N THR A 67 2.40 9.07 -2.53
CA THR A 67 1.84 10.41 -2.43
C THR A 67 2.92 11.43 -2.80
N ALA A 68 2.66 12.24 -3.83
CA ALA A 68 3.47 13.40 -4.15
C ALA A 68 3.06 14.58 -3.25
N LEU A 69 4.07 15.29 -2.75
CA LEU A 69 3.96 16.54 -2.02
C LEU A 69 4.53 17.64 -2.90
N LEU A 70 3.66 18.48 -3.44
CA LEU A 70 4.00 19.47 -4.45
C LEU A 70 4.01 20.86 -3.81
N GLY A 71 5.20 21.38 -3.53
CA GLY A 71 5.41 22.74 -3.05
C GLY A 71 5.64 23.74 -4.19
N PRO A 72 5.77 25.04 -3.89
CA PRO A 72 5.95 26.09 -4.90
C PRO A 72 7.22 25.95 -5.76
N THR A 73 8.29 25.40 -5.18
CA THR A 73 9.61 25.27 -5.83
C THR A 73 10.27 23.92 -5.60
N TYR A 74 9.58 22.97 -4.98
CA TYR A 74 10.10 21.66 -4.66
C TYR A 74 8.98 20.62 -4.71
N TRP A 75 9.37 19.37 -4.86
CA TRP A 75 8.50 18.22 -4.70
C TRP A 75 9.21 17.14 -3.89
N SER A 76 8.44 16.33 -3.21
CA SER A 76 8.92 15.12 -2.54
C SER A 76 7.88 14.02 -2.64
N TYR A 77 8.26 12.82 -2.27
CA TYR A 77 7.36 11.68 -2.32
C TYR A 77 7.33 10.97 -0.97
N ARG A 78 6.16 10.45 -0.65
CA ARG A 78 5.91 9.69 0.54
C ARG A 78 5.23 8.37 0.18
N LEU A 79 5.59 7.30 0.88
CA LEU A 79 4.89 6.04 0.86
C LEU A 79 3.85 6.04 1.96
N ASP A 80 2.59 5.87 1.62
CA ASP A 80 1.50 5.73 2.57
C ASP A 80 0.95 4.30 2.50
N VAL A 81 0.65 3.71 3.67
CA VAL A 81 0.07 2.36 3.80
C VAL A 81 -1.32 2.44 4.39
N PHE A 82 -2.26 1.69 3.80
CA PHE A 82 -3.64 1.57 4.28
C PHE A 82 -3.97 0.12 4.55
N VAL A 83 -4.64 -0.11 5.68
CA VAL A 83 -5.02 -1.43 6.18
C VAL A 83 -6.51 -1.47 6.46
N ASP A 84 -7.19 -2.55 6.08
CA ASP A 84 -8.57 -2.79 6.48
C ASP A 84 -8.62 -3.56 7.81
N ARG A 85 -9.15 -2.91 8.84
CA ARG A 85 -9.39 -3.48 10.17
C ARG A 85 -10.86 -3.85 10.40
N GLY A 86 -11.60 -4.17 9.31
CA GLY A 86 -13.01 -4.58 9.39
C GLY A 86 -14.02 -3.43 9.29
N LYS A 87 -13.56 -2.19 9.09
CA LYS A 87 -14.40 -1.00 8.89
C LYS A 87 -14.00 -0.21 7.64
N GLY A 88 -13.31 -0.86 6.71
CA GLY A 88 -12.72 -0.25 5.53
C GLY A 88 -11.24 0.12 5.75
N PHE A 89 -10.61 0.53 4.66
CA PHE A 89 -9.20 0.89 4.66
C PHE A 89 -8.95 2.21 5.40
N MET A 90 -7.98 2.19 6.29
CA MET A 90 -7.54 3.35 7.07
C MET A 90 -6.03 3.53 6.92
N HIS A 91 -5.58 4.77 6.88
CA HIS A 91 -4.15 5.09 6.87
C HIS A 91 -3.46 4.50 8.10
N ALA A 92 -2.37 3.78 7.88
CA ALA A 92 -1.70 2.96 8.89
C ALA A 92 -0.19 3.17 8.97
N GLY A 93 0.34 4.17 8.29
CA GLY A 93 1.74 4.54 8.38
C GLY A 93 2.28 5.17 7.12
N SER A 94 3.37 5.92 7.28
CA SER A 94 4.05 6.59 6.18
C SER A 94 5.56 6.44 6.30
N GLY A 95 6.25 6.61 5.17
CA GLY A 95 7.71 6.70 5.08
C GLY A 95 8.13 7.53 3.88
N ASP A 96 9.31 8.15 3.98
CA ASP A 96 9.84 8.96 2.88
C ASP A 96 10.30 8.10 1.71
N LEU A 97 10.07 8.58 0.50
CA LEU A 97 10.59 8.02 -0.74
C LEU A 97 11.68 8.94 -1.32
N TRP A 98 12.72 8.33 -1.85
CA TRP A 98 13.88 9.03 -2.35
C TRP A 98 13.94 9.00 -3.89
N GLY A 99 14.34 10.15 -4.46
CA GLY A 99 14.54 10.29 -5.90
C GLY A 99 13.27 10.32 -6.71
N GLU A 100 13.42 10.14 -8.02
CA GLU A 100 12.31 10.04 -8.96
C GLU A 100 11.83 8.59 -9.05
N VAL A 101 10.67 8.31 -8.44
CA VAL A 101 10.12 6.96 -8.36
C VAL A 101 9.64 6.47 -9.73
N GLN A 102 10.28 5.41 -10.23
CA GLN A 102 9.94 4.77 -11.49
C GLN A 102 8.85 3.71 -11.31
N SER A 103 9.01 2.86 -10.31
CA SER A 103 8.04 1.80 -10.00
C SER A 103 7.97 1.45 -8.53
N ILE A 104 6.80 0.96 -8.12
CA ILE A 104 6.55 0.37 -6.80
C ILE A 104 5.93 -1.00 -7.03
N ALA A 105 6.40 -2.00 -6.29
CA ALA A 105 5.85 -3.35 -6.27
C ALA A 105 5.89 -3.91 -4.85
N ILE A 106 5.05 -4.91 -4.59
CA ILE A 106 5.09 -5.68 -3.34
C ILE A 106 5.62 -7.08 -3.67
N ASP A 107 6.70 -7.47 -3.01
CA ASP A 107 7.32 -8.80 -3.13
C ASP A 107 7.49 -9.41 -1.74
N LYS A 108 6.72 -10.46 -1.44
CA LYS A 108 6.77 -11.21 -0.17
C LYS A 108 6.72 -10.31 1.06
N GLY A 109 5.75 -9.38 1.10
CA GLY A 109 5.57 -8.46 2.21
C GLY A 109 6.54 -7.28 2.24
N ILE A 110 7.40 -7.13 1.24
CA ILE A 110 8.34 -6.03 1.10
C ILE A 110 7.91 -5.11 -0.04
N VAL A 111 7.83 -3.83 0.24
CA VAL A 111 7.63 -2.82 -0.81
C VAL A 111 8.97 -2.54 -1.48
N VAL A 112 9.05 -2.83 -2.77
CA VAL A 112 10.25 -2.61 -3.59
C VAL A 112 10.02 -1.37 -4.46
N VAL A 113 10.85 -0.36 -4.30
CA VAL A 113 10.77 0.92 -5.01
C VAL A 113 12.00 1.09 -5.88
N LYS A 114 11.79 1.24 -7.18
CA LYS A 114 12.87 1.61 -8.11
C LYS A 114 12.80 3.11 -8.36
N SER A 115 13.91 3.80 -8.18
CA SER A 115 14.01 5.26 -8.33
C SER A 115 15.25 5.65 -9.12
N LYS A 116 15.18 6.82 -9.73
CA LYS A 116 16.34 7.53 -10.28
C LYS A 116 16.84 8.55 -9.26
N MET A 117 18.13 8.53 -8.98
CA MET A 117 18.82 9.47 -8.11
C MET A 117 19.76 10.35 -8.94
N PRO A 118 20.01 11.59 -8.51
CA PRO A 118 21.00 12.44 -9.16
C PRO A 118 22.39 11.81 -9.12
N GLY A 119 23.04 11.73 -10.28
CA GLY A 119 24.45 11.41 -10.40
C GLY A 119 25.32 12.64 -10.20
N PRO A 120 26.66 12.47 -10.06
CA PRO A 120 27.57 13.57 -9.77
C PRO A 120 27.55 14.73 -10.81
N ASN A 121 27.20 14.42 -12.05
CA ASN A 121 27.17 15.37 -13.16
C ASN A 121 25.78 15.56 -13.76
N ASP A 122 24.74 15.06 -13.10
CA ASP A 122 23.38 15.17 -13.62
C ASP A 122 22.83 16.58 -13.46
N PRO A 123 22.12 17.10 -14.46
CA PRO A 123 21.31 18.30 -14.28
C PRO A 123 20.16 17.98 -13.32
N ARG A 124 19.67 19.00 -12.62
CA ARG A 124 18.58 18.85 -11.61
C ARG A 124 17.31 18.17 -12.14
N CYS A 125 17.04 18.34 -13.44
CA CYS A 125 15.83 17.79 -14.07
C CYS A 125 15.91 16.29 -14.35
N CYS A 126 17.13 15.71 -14.39
CA CYS A 126 17.30 14.48 -15.16
C CYS A 126 18.25 13.50 -14.42
N PRO A 127 17.79 12.91 -13.30
CA PRO A 127 18.59 11.97 -12.54
C PRO A 127 18.81 10.68 -13.35
N THR A 128 20.03 10.13 -13.31
CA THR A 128 20.39 8.95 -14.10
C THR A 128 20.75 7.70 -13.29
N LEU A 129 21.07 7.85 -11.99
CA LEU A 129 21.48 6.72 -11.19
C LEU A 129 20.30 5.85 -10.75
N ASP A 130 20.29 4.59 -11.18
CA ASP A 130 19.30 3.61 -10.70
C ASP A 130 19.56 3.23 -9.25
N LYS A 131 18.51 3.34 -8.43
CA LYS A 131 18.49 2.89 -7.04
C LYS A 131 17.27 2.02 -6.80
N THR A 132 17.45 1.01 -5.96
CA THR A 132 16.34 0.18 -5.45
C THR A 132 16.30 0.31 -3.96
N TYR A 133 15.16 0.76 -3.45
CA TYR A 133 14.86 0.84 -2.03
C TYR A 133 13.89 -0.26 -1.65
N ARG A 134 14.00 -0.74 -0.41
CA ARG A 134 13.13 -1.77 0.14
C ARG A 134 12.54 -1.28 1.44
N TYR A 135 11.24 -1.41 1.59
CA TYR A 135 10.56 -0.97 2.80
C TYR A 135 9.74 -2.12 3.38
N ARG A 136 9.72 -2.18 4.69
CA ARG A 136 8.82 -3.06 5.44
C ARG A 136 7.83 -2.21 6.21
N TRP A 137 6.56 -2.59 6.15
CA TRP A 137 5.56 -2.05 7.06
C TRP A 137 5.48 -2.95 8.28
N GLN A 138 5.64 -2.37 9.47
CA GLN A 138 5.60 -3.09 10.72
C GLN A 138 5.19 -2.16 11.86
N GLY A 139 4.16 -2.56 12.65
CA GLY A 139 3.72 -1.79 13.83
C GLY A 139 3.27 -0.37 13.52
N GLY A 140 2.66 -0.13 12.35
CA GLY A 140 2.22 1.19 11.92
C GLY A 140 3.34 2.09 11.38
N LYS A 141 4.52 1.53 11.10
CA LYS A 141 5.68 2.27 10.55
C LYS A 141 6.13 1.66 9.24
N VAL A 142 6.54 2.52 8.33
CA VAL A 142 7.27 2.15 7.11
C VAL A 142 8.76 2.30 7.40
N ILE A 143 9.49 1.20 7.30
CA ILE A 143 10.91 1.12 7.68
C ILE A 143 11.72 0.77 6.43
N GLU A 144 12.67 1.63 6.08
CA GLU A 144 13.64 1.35 5.02
C GLU A 144 14.60 0.24 5.46
N LEU A 145 14.76 -0.76 4.62
CA LEU A 145 15.70 -1.87 4.83
C LEU A 145 17.03 -1.53 4.14
N LYS A 146 18.13 -1.68 4.86
CA LYS A 146 19.49 -1.49 4.35
C LYS A 146 19.95 -2.71 3.55
#